data_987a21070e453a807a48a612a0742da8
#
_entry.id   987a21070e453a807a48a612a0742da8
#
_cell.length_a   1.000
_cell.length_b   1.000
_cell.length_c   1.000
_cell.angle_alpha   90.00
_cell.angle_beta   90.00
_cell.angle_gamma   90.00
#
_symmetry.space_group_name_H-M   'P 1'
#
loop_
_entity.id
_entity.type
_entity.pdbx_description
1 polymer ?
#
loop_
_entity_poly.entity_id
_entity_poly.type
_entity_poly.pdbx_seq_one_letter_code
_entity_poly.pdbx_strand_id
1 'polypeptide(L)'
;MYLILIKKYQYNLLLILMVVVVSLMLGCDSDYTQDDSNLNSALSSDTDITPNITPSVSVKSGSFKDSAVAGINYVSGGETGTTDSDGTFKYEEGGTVTFSVGGVVIGSGPPSAEMTPVDIVDGGSEDNQAVVNIARFLQTLDDDGDPTNGIGISSTTSEAIKTTGKSIDFNVDATSFSENTDVLDVVQKVATQTGREVELVSETKAKSHLQNTVM
;
A
#
# COMPACT_ATOMS: atom_id res chain seq x y z
N MET A 1 -4.27 32.41 -16.63
CA MET A 1 -5.05 31.44 -15.85
C MET A 1 -6.04 30.62 -16.69
N TYR A 2 -6.67 31.18 -17.71
CA TYR A 2 -7.65 30.50 -18.60
C TYR A 2 -7.04 29.39 -19.51
N LEU A 3 -5.81 29.54 -19.98
CA LEU A 3 -5.16 28.57 -20.89
C LEU A 3 -4.77 27.23 -20.21
N ILE A 4 -4.52 27.23 -18.91
CA ILE A 4 -4.14 26.03 -18.16
C ILE A 4 -5.35 25.14 -17.90
N LEU A 5 -6.51 25.74 -17.68
CA LEU A 5 -7.77 25.02 -17.49
C LEU A 5 -8.22 24.31 -18.78
N ILE A 6 -8.04 24.92 -19.94
CA ILE A 6 -8.41 24.33 -21.23
C ILE A 6 -7.53 23.11 -21.57
N LYS A 7 -6.22 23.14 -21.27
CA LYS A 7 -5.34 21.99 -21.49
C LYS A 7 -5.71 20.80 -20.59
N LYS A 8 -6.10 21.03 -19.34
CA LYS A 8 -6.51 19.97 -18.42
C LYS A 8 -7.82 19.29 -18.84
N TYR A 9 -8.75 20.04 -19.42
CA TYR A 9 -10.01 19.51 -19.96
C TYR A 9 -9.79 18.70 -21.25
N GLN A 10 -8.88 19.10 -22.11
CA GLN A 10 -8.53 18.38 -23.34
C GLN A 10 -7.88 17.01 -23.03
N TYR A 11 -7.02 16.92 -22.02
CA TYR A 11 -6.39 15.65 -21.61
C TYR A 11 -7.40 14.66 -21.04
N ASN A 12 -8.33 15.11 -20.20
CA ASN A 12 -9.37 14.25 -19.67
C ASN A 12 -10.36 13.75 -20.74
N LEU A 13 -10.69 14.57 -21.72
CA LEU A 13 -11.56 14.19 -22.82
C LEU A 13 -10.89 13.15 -23.74
N LEU A 14 -9.58 13.26 -23.97
CA LEU A 14 -8.79 12.30 -24.76
C LEU A 14 -8.67 10.93 -24.07
N LEU A 15 -8.53 10.92 -22.74
CA LEU A 15 -8.45 9.68 -21.95
C LEU A 15 -9.77 8.93 -21.94
N ILE A 16 -10.90 9.63 -21.84
CA ILE A 16 -12.25 9.03 -21.90
C ILE A 16 -12.53 8.47 -23.29
N LEU A 17 -12.07 9.12 -24.36
CA LEU A 17 -12.26 8.63 -25.74
C LEU A 17 -11.44 7.35 -26.01
N MET A 18 -10.23 7.23 -25.44
CA MET A 18 -9.42 6.01 -25.57
C MET A 18 -10.04 4.80 -24.85
N VAL A 19 -10.66 4.98 -23.69
CA VAL A 19 -11.33 3.90 -22.97
C VAL A 19 -12.55 3.38 -23.71
N VAL A 20 -13.31 4.26 -24.39
CA VAL A 20 -14.51 3.88 -25.17
C VAL A 20 -14.13 3.10 -26.44
N VAL A 21 -13.00 3.44 -27.10
CA VAL A 21 -12.55 2.75 -28.31
C VAL A 21 -12.04 1.32 -28.02
N VAL A 22 -11.42 1.09 -26.86
CA VAL A 22 -10.97 -0.26 -26.46
C VAL A 22 -12.13 -1.18 -26.11
N SER A 23 -13.24 -0.66 -25.59
CA SER A 23 -14.44 -1.44 -25.29
C SER A 23 -15.25 -1.90 -26.53
N LEU A 24 -15.02 -1.30 -27.69
CA LEU A 24 -15.75 -1.64 -28.93
C LEU A 24 -15.06 -2.69 -29.80
N MET A 25 -13.85 -3.15 -29.44
CA MET A 25 -13.10 -4.13 -30.22
C MET A 25 -13.13 -5.56 -29.66
N LEU A 26 -13.92 -5.83 -28.59
CA LEU A 26 -14.04 -7.15 -27.96
C LEU A 26 -15.42 -7.79 -28.21
N GLY A 27 -16.04 -7.52 -29.35
CA GLY A 27 -17.22 -8.24 -29.82
C GLY A 27 -16.83 -9.17 -30.97
N CYS A 28 -16.45 -10.38 -30.67
CA CYS A 28 -16.38 -11.45 -31.67
C CYS A 28 -17.41 -12.51 -31.31
N ASP A 29 -18.48 -12.47 -32.06
CA ASP A 29 -19.54 -13.45 -32.18
C ASP A 29 -18.97 -14.68 -32.85
N SER A 30 -19.14 -15.84 -32.29
CA SER A 30 -18.95 -17.13 -33.02
C SER A 30 -20.11 -18.04 -32.75
N ASP A 31 -21.07 -17.94 -33.66
CA ASP A 31 -22.09 -18.90 -33.93
C ASP A 31 -21.41 -20.20 -34.43
N TYR A 32 -21.56 -21.32 -33.72
CA TYR A 32 -21.15 -22.63 -34.19
C TYR A 32 -22.32 -23.57 -34.09
N THR A 33 -22.89 -23.85 -35.25
CA THR A 33 -23.92 -24.85 -35.47
C THR A 33 -23.35 -26.26 -35.35
N GLN A 34 -24.02 -27.06 -34.56
CA GLN A 34 -23.83 -28.48 -34.36
C GLN A 34 -24.21 -29.24 -35.67
N ASP A 35 -23.33 -30.12 -36.14
CA ASP A 35 -23.69 -31.18 -37.04
C ASP A 35 -23.15 -32.52 -36.54
N ASP A 36 -24.10 -33.43 -36.29
CA ASP A 36 -23.87 -34.79 -35.88
C ASP A 36 -23.52 -35.67 -37.10
N SER A 37 -22.39 -36.36 -37.09
CA SER A 37 -22.37 -37.74 -37.64
C SER A 37 -21.03 -38.44 -37.32
N ASN A 38 -21.11 -39.39 -36.42
CA ASN A 38 -20.60 -40.75 -36.46
C ASN A 38 -19.29 -41.04 -37.23
N LEU A 39 -18.26 -41.56 -36.53
CA LEU A 39 -17.66 -42.88 -36.79
C LEU A 39 -16.42 -43.15 -35.95
N ASN A 40 -16.61 -44.10 -35.11
CA ASN A 40 -15.72 -45.10 -34.54
C ASN A 40 -14.36 -45.31 -35.27
N SER A 41 -13.31 -45.30 -34.52
CA SER A 41 -12.14 -46.20 -34.54
C SER A 41 -10.80 -45.52 -34.35
N ALA A 42 -10.13 -46.06 -33.43
CA ALA A 42 -8.70 -46.24 -33.26
C ALA A 42 -8.08 -45.54 -32.06
N LEU A 43 -7.93 -46.38 -31.07
CA LEU A 43 -6.95 -46.35 -30.00
C LEU A 43 -5.61 -45.76 -30.46
N SER A 44 -5.18 -44.64 -29.89
CA SER A 44 -3.78 -44.36 -29.70
C SER A 44 -3.63 -43.56 -28.40
N SER A 45 -3.16 -44.26 -27.40
CA SER A 45 -2.70 -43.78 -26.16
C SER A 45 -1.46 -42.90 -26.40
N ASP A 46 -1.56 -41.61 -26.17
CA ASP A 46 -0.50 -40.79 -25.58
C ASP A 46 -1.07 -39.38 -25.29
N THR A 47 -1.90 -39.28 -24.26
CA THR A 47 -2.15 -38.00 -23.64
C THR A 47 -1.12 -37.85 -22.54
N ASP A 48 0.02 -37.32 -22.91
CA ASP A 48 0.91 -36.64 -21.98
C ASP A 48 0.17 -35.40 -21.46
N ILE A 49 -0.73 -35.64 -20.50
CA ILE A 49 -1.31 -34.59 -19.67
C ILE A 49 -0.20 -34.23 -18.69
N THR A 50 0.74 -33.41 -19.13
CA THR A 50 1.55 -32.68 -18.19
C THR A 50 0.57 -31.81 -17.41
N PRO A 51 0.35 -32.08 -16.11
CA PRO A 51 -0.48 -31.19 -15.30
C PRO A 51 0.18 -29.81 -15.36
N ASN A 52 -0.54 -28.85 -15.94
CA ASN A 52 -0.15 -27.44 -15.83
C ASN A 52 -0.27 -27.08 -14.34
N ILE A 53 0.78 -27.40 -13.59
CA ILE A 53 0.90 -27.02 -12.19
C ILE A 53 1.21 -25.54 -12.21
N THR A 54 0.17 -24.71 -12.26
CA THR A 54 0.32 -23.31 -11.85
C THR A 54 0.81 -23.35 -10.41
N PRO A 55 2.01 -22.88 -10.10
CA PRO A 55 2.51 -22.89 -8.72
C PRO A 55 1.48 -22.14 -7.86
N SER A 56 0.87 -22.83 -6.91
CA SER A 56 0.01 -22.18 -5.93
C SER A 56 0.90 -21.33 -5.04
N VAL A 57 0.77 -20.01 -5.15
CA VAL A 57 1.45 -19.08 -4.24
C VAL A 57 0.89 -19.29 -2.84
N SER A 58 1.78 -19.49 -1.87
CA SER A 58 1.38 -19.66 -0.47
C SER A 58 1.09 -18.30 0.13
N VAL A 59 -0.15 -18.09 0.58
CA VAL A 59 -0.56 -16.88 1.31
C VAL A 59 -0.38 -17.11 2.80
N LYS A 60 0.30 -16.18 3.47
CA LYS A 60 0.56 -16.17 4.90
C LYS A 60 0.05 -14.90 5.55
N SER A 61 0.04 -14.85 6.88
CA SER A 61 -0.26 -13.65 7.66
C SER A 61 0.97 -13.21 8.43
N GLY A 62 1.14 -11.90 8.56
CA GLY A 62 2.13 -11.27 9.42
C GLY A 62 1.51 -10.11 10.18
N SER A 63 2.29 -9.49 11.06
CA SER A 63 1.90 -8.26 11.76
C SER A 63 2.93 -7.15 11.53
N PHE A 64 2.44 -5.91 11.34
CA PHE A 64 3.29 -4.72 11.22
C PHE A 64 3.31 -3.99 12.56
N LYS A 65 4.51 -3.70 13.07
CA LYS A 65 4.73 -3.19 14.42
C LYS A 65 5.66 -1.96 14.46
N ASP A 66 5.18 -0.93 15.07
CA ASP A 66 5.83 0.12 15.85
C ASP A 66 4.89 0.33 17.06
N SER A 67 4.78 -0.68 17.96
CA SER A 67 3.57 -1.28 18.53
C SER A 67 2.67 -1.86 17.41
N ALA A 68 1.51 -2.45 17.71
CA ALA A 68 0.60 -2.90 16.66
C ALA A 68 0.12 -1.70 15.83
N VAL A 69 0.33 -1.69 14.51
CA VAL A 69 -0.09 -0.58 13.64
C VAL A 69 -1.33 -0.96 12.85
N ALA A 70 -2.46 -0.41 13.25
CA ALA A 70 -3.76 -0.57 12.61
C ALA A 70 -4.03 0.54 11.58
N GLY A 71 -4.72 0.21 10.49
CA GLY A 71 -5.23 1.20 9.54
C GLY A 71 -4.27 1.57 8.41
N ILE A 72 -3.12 0.90 8.27
CA ILE A 72 -2.24 1.08 7.11
C ILE A 72 -2.63 0.12 5.99
N ASN A 73 -2.57 0.58 4.75
CA ASN A 73 -2.82 -0.25 3.58
C ASN A 73 -1.61 -1.10 3.23
N TYR A 74 -1.86 -2.31 2.74
CA TYR A 74 -0.80 -3.20 2.25
C TYR A 74 -1.15 -3.80 0.88
N VAL A 75 -0.12 -4.09 0.11
CA VAL A 75 -0.18 -4.83 -1.16
C VAL A 75 0.97 -5.83 -1.19
N SER A 76 0.66 -7.12 -1.41
CA SER A 76 1.66 -8.17 -1.59
C SER A 76 1.17 -9.19 -2.61
N GLY A 77 1.69 -9.11 -3.84
CA GLY A 77 1.19 -9.93 -4.95
C GLY A 77 -0.30 -9.69 -5.20
N GLY A 78 -1.11 -10.73 -5.09
CA GLY A 78 -2.58 -10.67 -5.20
C GLY A 78 -3.30 -10.23 -3.92
N GLU A 79 -2.60 -10.19 -2.77
CA GLU A 79 -3.18 -9.83 -1.48
C GLU A 79 -3.15 -8.31 -1.26
N THR A 80 -4.29 -7.74 -0.94
CA THR A 80 -4.45 -6.31 -0.63
C THR A 80 -5.38 -6.13 0.55
N GLY A 81 -5.15 -5.10 1.35
CA GLY A 81 -6.02 -4.80 2.48
C GLY A 81 -5.54 -3.65 3.33
N THR A 82 -6.11 -3.60 4.52
CA THR A 82 -5.74 -2.66 5.58
C THR A 82 -5.45 -3.47 6.84
N THR A 83 -4.42 -3.12 7.58
CA THR A 83 -4.07 -3.82 8.83
C THR A 83 -5.16 -3.64 9.87
N ASP A 84 -5.43 -4.72 10.62
CA ASP A 84 -6.39 -4.72 11.72
C ASP A 84 -5.79 -4.17 13.05
N SER A 85 -6.52 -4.29 14.16
CA SER A 85 -6.09 -3.82 15.48
C SER A 85 -4.79 -4.45 15.98
N ASP A 86 -4.44 -5.62 15.49
CA ASP A 86 -3.20 -6.33 15.85
C ASP A 86 -2.06 -6.06 14.85
N GLY A 87 -2.30 -5.15 13.88
CA GLY A 87 -1.39 -4.86 12.78
C GLY A 87 -1.34 -5.95 11.71
N THR A 88 -2.31 -6.89 11.67
CA THR A 88 -2.27 -8.06 10.81
C THR A 88 -2.42 -7.69 9.34
N PHE A 89 -1.58 -8.26 8.48
CA PHE A 89 -1.66 -8.20 7.03
C PHE A 89 -1.48 -9.60 6.41
N LYS A 90 -1.89 -9.76 5.15
CA LYS A 90 -1.67 -10.97 4.37
C LYS A 90 -0.59 -10.75 3.32
N TYR A 91 0.19 -11.78 3.04
CA TYR A 91 1.25 -11.69 2.05
C TYR A 91 1.48 -13.00 1.29
N GLU A 92 2.00 -12.87 0.09
CA GLU A 92 2.50 -13.98 -0.70
C GLU A 92 3.95 -14.29 -0.30
N GLU A 93 4.21 -15.56 0.03
CA GLU A 93 5.55 -16.01 0.43
C GLU A 93 6.56 -15.84 -0.73
N GLY A 94 7.74 -15.28 -0.42
CA GLY A 94 8.80 -15.03 -1.40
C GLY A 94 8.58 -13.78 -2.28
N GLY A 95 7.47 -13.05 -2.07
CA GLY A 95 7.17 -11.81 -2.76
C GLY A 95 7.76 -10.56 -2.07
N THR A 96 7.11 -9.43 -2.31
CA THR A 96 7.36 -8.14 -1.64
C THR A 96 6.04 -7.64 -1.09
N VAL A 97 6.05 -7.04 0.10
CA VAL A 97 4.92 -6.27 0.61
C VAL A 97 5.25 -4.78 0.58
N THR A 98 4.29 -3.97 0.16
CA THR A 98 4.36 -2.50 0.18
C THR A 98 3.29 -1.98 1.13
N PHE A 99 3.68 -1.09 2.04
CA PHE A 99 2.76 -0.43 2.97
C PHE A 99 2.56 1.05 2.60
N SER A 100 1.34 1.54 2.85
CA SER A 100 0.99 2.94 2.60
C SER A 100 -0.10 3.43 3.55
N VAL A 101 -0.19 4.75 3.73
CA VAL A 101 -1.27 5.42 4.48
C VAL A 101 -1.86 6.51 3.61
N GLY A 102 -3.16 6.41 3.32
CA GLY A 102 -3.85 7.41 2.48
C GLY A 102 -3.18 7.64 1.11
N GLY A 103 -2.49 6.64 0.57
CA GLY A 103 -1.75 6.72 -0.69
C GLY A 103 -0.30 7.18 -0.56
N VAL A 104 0.14 7.63 0.61
CA VAL A 104 1.57 7.87 0.91
C VAL A 104 2.24 6.52 1.14
N VAL A 105 3.14 6.10 0.25
CA VAL A 105 3.93 4.88 0.42
C VAL A 105 4.94 5.12 1.54
N ILE A 106 4.94 4.26 2.57
CA ILE A 106 5.86 4.35 3.71
C ILE A 106 7.08 3.43 3.56
N GLY A 107 6.98 2.41 2.72
CA GLY A 107 8.09 1.51 2.41
C GLY A 107 7.64 0.17 1.87
N SER A 108 8.63 -0.67 1.54
CA SER A 108 8.41 -2.03 1.04
C SER A 108 9.58 -2.93 1.39
N GLY A 109 9.30 -4.23 1.56
CA GLY A 109 10.34 -5.22 1.85
C GLY A 109 9.86 -6.66 1.65
N PRO A 110 10.78 -7.64 1.80
CA PRO A 110 10.41 -9.05 1.84
C PRO A 110 9.47 -9.31 3.02
N PRO A 111 8.29 -9.91 2.80
CA PRO A 111 7.33 -10.11 3.89
C PRO A 111 7.78 -11.20 4.86
N SER A 112 7.46 -11.00 6.13
CA SER A 112 7.69 -11.95 7.22
C SER A 112 6.51 -11.99 8.19
N ALA A 113 6.55 -12.91 9.15
CA ALA A 113 5.51 -13.04 10.18
C ALA A 113 5.41 -11.82 11.10
N GLU A 114 6.50 -11.09 11.25
CA GLU A 114 6.55 -9.82 11.96
C GLU A 114 7.41 -8.84 11.15
N MET A 115 6.91 -7.64 10.94
CA MET A 115 7.60 -6.56 10.22
C MET A 115 7.48 -5.26 11.00
N THR A 116 8.50 -4.43 10.87
CA THR A 116 8.63 -3.13 11.51
C THR A 116 9.04 -2.08 10.47
N PRO A 117 9.10 -0.81 10.79
CA PRO A 117 9.71 0.21 9.91
C PRO A 117 11.13 -0.14 9.44
N VAL A 118 11.88 -0.95 10.21
CA VAL A 118 13.23 -1.41 9.83
C VAL A 118 13.19 -2.32 8.58
N ASP A 119 12.17 -3.18 8.47
CA ASP A 119 12.08 -4.21 7.44
C ASP A 119 11.61 -3.67 6.06
N ILE A 120 11.07 -2.45 6.04
CA ILE A 120 10.53 -1.82 4.83
C ILE A 120 11.44 -0.74 4.24
N VAL A 121 12.64 -0.59 4.77
CA VAL A 121 13.70 0.31 4.30
C VAL A 121 14.91 -0.52 3.92
N ASP A 122 15.44 -0.34 2.71
CA ASP A 122 16.65 -1.05 2.29
C ASP A 122 17.86 -0.67 3.16
N GLY A 123 18.52 -1.67 3.73
CA GLY A 123 19.56 -1.46 4.73
C GLY A 123 19.08 -0.80 6.03
N GLY A 124 17.79 -0.98 6.36
CA GLY A 124 17.16 -0.39 7.55
C GLY A 124 17.83 -0.84 8.85
N SER A 125 17.85 0.07 9.80
CA SER A 125 18.21 -0.16 11.20
C SER A 125 17.48 0.87 12.08
N GLU A 126 17.43 0.65 13.36
CA GLU A 126 16.80 1.59 14.31
C GLU A 126 17.44 3.00 14.29
N ASP A 127 18.69 3.09 13.83
CA ASP A 127 19.43 4.36 13.67
C ASP A 127 19.31 4.94 12.25
N ASN A 128 18.72 4.23 11.31
CA ASN A 128 18.52 4.69 9.94
C ASN A 128 17.48 5.84 9.93
N GLN A 129 17.86 6.98 9.35
CA GLN A 129 17.00 8.17 9.38
C GLN A 129 15.67 7.99 8.67
N ALA A 130 15.62 7.22 7.58
CA ALA A 130 14.35 6.92 6.90
C ALA A 130 13.43 6.10 7.79
N VAL A 131 13.96 5.10 8.50
CA VAL A 131 13.22 4.27 9.47
C VAL A 131 12.65 5.15 10.59
N VAL A 132 13.47 6.04 11.17
CA VAL A 132 13.03 6.96 12.22
C VAL A 132 11.95 7.92 11.70
N ASN A 133 12.09 8.45 10.48
CA ASN A 133 11.09 9.35 9.89
C ASN A 133 9.76 8.63 9.61
N ILE A 134 9.79 7.36 9.21
CA ILE A 134 8.59 6.52 9.07
C ILE A 134 7.91 6.34 10.43
N ALA A 135 8.67 5.98 11.48
CA ALA A 135 8.14 5.84 12.83
C ALA A 135 7.52 7.17 13.33
N ARG A 136 8.21 8.31 13.12
CA ARG A 136 7.67 9.65 13.42
C ARG A 136 6.33 9.88 12.73
N PHE A 137 6.25 9.55 11.45
CA PHE A 137 5.04 9.74 10.67
C PHE A 137 3.90 8.87 11.20
N LEU A 138 4.11 7.57 11.40
CA LEU A 138 3.10 6.66 11.92
C LEU A 138 2.59 7.08 13.31
N GLN A 139 3.49 7.38 14.24
CA GLN A 139 3.14 7.84 15.59
C GLN A 139 2.45 9.21 15.60
N THR A 140 2.71 10.07 14.60
CA THR A 140 1.98 11.34 14.42
C THR A 140 0.53 11.12 14.00
N LEU A 141 0.27 10.08 13.22
CA LEU A 141 -1.05 9.74 12.69
C LEU A 141 -1.92 8.97 13.68
N ASP A 142 -1.33 8.51 14.78
CA ASP A 142 -2.04 7.79 15.83
C ASP A 142 -3.22 8.61 16.37
N ASP A 143 -4.41 8.01 16.40
CA ASP A 143 -5.64 8.76 16.68
C ASP A 143 -5.75 9.24 18.13
N ASP A 144 -5.17 8.53 19.09
CA ASP A 144 -5.17 8.95 20.51
C ASP A 144 -3.83 9.56 20.95
N GLY A 145 -2.78 9.47 20.11
CA GLY A 145 -1.44 10.04 20.37
C GLY A 145 -0.63 9.29 21.40
N ASP A 146 -1.04 8.07 21.78
CA ASP A 146 -0.32 7.19 22.71
C ASP A 146 0.11 5.88 22.02
N PRO A 147 1.25 5.86 21.31
CA PRO A 147 1.69 4.68 20.57
C PRO A 147 2.02 3.48 21.47
N THR A 148 2.03 3.64 22.81
CA THR A 148 2.33 2.52 23.74
C THR A 148 1.18 1.50 23.82
N ASN A 149 -0.03 1.90 23.50
CA ASN A 149 -1.22 1.02 23.46
C ASN A 149 -1.54 0.47 22.06
N GLY A 150 -0.72 0.82 21.06
CA GLY A 150 -0.88 0.56 19.63
C GLY A 150 -0.96 1.86 18.85
N ILE A 151 -0.72 1.81 17.54
CA ILE A 151 -0.90 2.96 16.63
C ILE A 151 -2.19 2.70 15.84
N GLY A 152 -3.22 3.49 16.11
CA GLY A 152 -4.52 3.40 15.44
C GLY A 152 -4.71 4.53 14.43
N ILE A 153 -4.73 4.20 13.12
CA ILE A 153 -4.96 5.18 12.05
C ILE A 153 -6.35 4.97 11.48
N SER A 154 -7.29 5.87 11.81
CA SER A 154 -8.66 5.76 11.34
C SER A 154 -8.81 5.99 9.83
N SER A 155 -9.94 5.55 9.29
CA SER A 155 -10.30 5.83 7.90
C SER A 155 -10.43 7.34 7.63
N THR A 156 -10.83 8.13 8.62
CA THR A 156 -10.88 9.60 8.53
C THR A 156 -9.48 10.19 8.35
N THR A 157 -8.51 9.72 9.15
CA THR A 157 -7.10 10.11 9.04
C THR A 157 -6.52 9.71 7.67
N SER A 158 -6.73 8.46 7.24
CA SER A 158 -6.29 7.98 5.92
C SER A 158 -6.90 8.79 4.75
N GLU A 159 -8.18 9.11 4.80
CA GLU A 159 -8.84 9.91 3.75
C GLU A 159 -8.35 11.37 3.75
N ALA A 160 -8.08 11.94 4.93
CA ALA A 160 -7.46 13.26 5.04
C ALA A 160 -6.11 13.31 4.28
N ILE A 161 -5.26 12.32 4.50
CA ILE A 161 -3.96 12.19 3.82
C ILE A 161 -4.16 12.04 2.32
N LYS A 162 -5.02 11.14 1.89
CA LYS A 162 -5.33 10.87 0.48
C LYS A 162 -5.77 12.13 -0.27
N THR A 163 -6.57 12.99 0.36
CA THR A 163 -7.03 14.24 -0.27
C THR A 163 -5.92 15.27 -0.48
N THR A 164 -4.77 15.13 0.19
CA THR A 164 -3.60 16.00 -0.05
C THR A 164 -2.93 15.70 -1.38
N GLY A 165 -2.99 14.45 -1.86
CA GLY A 165 -2.28 13.97 -3.05
C GLY A 165 -0.76 14.07 -2.94
N LYS A 166 -0.23 14.10 -1.70
CA LYS A 166 1.20 14.28 -1.44
C LYS A 166 1.96 12.96 -1.53
N SER A 167 3.25 13.08 -1.80
CA SER A 167 4.24 12.02 -1.67
C SER A 167 5.32 12.51 -0.73
N ILE A 168 5.71 11.68 0.24
CA ILE A 168 6.69 12.05 1.27
C ILE A 168 7.98 11.28 1.03
N ASP A 169 9.10 11.98 0.99
CA ASP A 169 10.43 11.39 1.03
C ASP A 169 10.87 11.22 2.49
N PHE A 170 10.95 9.97 2.93
CA PHE A 170 11.42 9.63 4.27
C PHE A 170 12.95 9.57 4.36
N ASN A 171 13.67 9.49 3.23
CA ASN A 171 15.12 9.36 3.20
C ASN A 171 15.82 10.73 3.19
N VAL A 172 15.48 11.55 4.17
CA VAL A 172 16.06 12.88 4.42
C VAL A 172 16.46 13.00 5.88
N ASP A 173 17.31 13.96 6.23
CA ASP A 173 17.66 14.20 7.63
C ASP A 173 16.46 14.70 8.46
N ALA A 174 16.57 14.62 9.79
CA ALA A 174 15.48 14.93 10.72
C ALA A 174 14.97 16.37 10.61
N THR A 175 15.85 17.34 10.33
CA THR A 175 15.50 18.74 10.17
C THR A 175 14.73 18.94 8.86
N SER A 176 15.29 18.44 7.76
CA SER A 176 14.64 18.47 6.45
C SER A 176 13.26 17.80 6.47
N PHE A 177 13.09 16.68 7.19
CA PHE A 177 11.80 16.04 7.38
C PHE A 177 10.81 16.92 8.16
N SER A 178 11.28 17.57 9.23
CA SER A 178 10.42 18.42 10.07
C SER A 178 9.98 19.71 9.36
N GLU A 179 10.79 20.21 8.43
CA GLU A 179 10.53 21.42 7.64
C GLU A 179 9.89 21.12 6.29
N ASN A 180 9.70 19.85 5.96
CA ASN A 180 9.12 19.43 4.69
C ASN A 180 7.66 19.89 4.57
N THR A 181 7.37 20.71 3.58
CA THR A 181 6.03 21.28 3.36
C THR A 181 4.97 20.23 3.12
N ASP A 182 5.30 19.11 2.46
CA ASP A 182 4.36 18.03 2.20
C ASP A 182 4.01 17.27 3.48
N VAL A 183 4.98 17.05 4.38
CA VAL A 183 4.76 16.50 5.73
C VAL A 183 3.86 17.43 6.54
N LEU A 184 4.18 18.72 6.57
CA LEU A 184 3.41 19.72 7.33
C LEU A 184 1.99 19.88 6.80
N ASP A 185 1.78 19.85 5.47
CA ASP A 185 0.47 19.88 4.85
C ASP A 185 -0.38 18.66 5.23
N VAL A 186 0.23 17.46 5.27
CA VAL A 186 -0.43 16.23 5.73
C VAL A 186 -0.85 16.35 7.18
N VAL A 187 0.06 16.74 8.08
CA VAL A 187 -0.22 16.93 9.50
C VAL A 187 -1.36 17.94 9.72
N GLN A 188 -1.30 19.10 9.06
CA GLN A 188 -2.33 20.13 9.14
C GLN A 188 -3.69 19.65 8.59
N LYS A 189 -3.66 18.87 7.52
CA LYS A 189 -4.87 18.32 6.92
C LYS A 189 -5.55 17.30 7.84
N VAL A 190 -4.76 16.41 8.47
CA VAL A 190 -5.25 15.45 9.46
C VAL A 190 -5.84 16.20 10.65
N ALA A 191 -5.14 17.18 11.23
CA ALA A 191 -5.64 18.00 12.34
C ALA A 191 -7.00 18.64 12.00
N THR A 192 -7.10 19.25 10.82
CA THR A 192 -8.32 19.92 10.36
C THR A 192 -9.49 18.95 10.17
N GLN A 193 -9.23 17.78 9.58
CA GLN A 193 -10.25 16.81 9.22
C GLN A 193 -10.78 16.03 10.43
N THR A 194 -9.89 15.74 11.39
CA THR A 194 -10.23 14.97 12.60
C THR A 194 -10.67 15.87 13.75
N GLY A 195 -10.39 17.17 13.69
CA GLY A 195 -10.71 18.14 14.75
C GLY A 195 -9.83 18.00 16.00
N ARG A 196 -8.73 17.27 15.93
CA ARG A 196 -7.76 17.06 17.02
C ARG A 196 -6.49 17.88 16.81
N GLU A 197 -5.76 18.16 17.89
CA GLU A 197 -4.40 18.68 17.76
C GLU A 197 -3.47 17.56 17.29
N VAL A 198 -2.74 17.81 16.21
CA VAL A 198 -1.76 16.88 15.64
C VAL A 198 -0.45 17.63 15.44
N GLU A 199 0.60 17.16 16.09
CA GLU A 199 1.94 17.69 15.93
C GLU A 199 2.89 16.57 15.49
N LEU A 200 3.83 16.91 14.61
CA LEU A 200 4.83 15.94 14.16
C LEU A 200 5.65 15.45 15.34
N VAL A 201 5.60 14.14 15.61
CA VAL A 201 6.36 13.50 16.70
C VAL A 201 7.86 13.78 16.53
N SER A 202 8.52 14.15 17.62
CA SER A 202 9.96 14.43 17.61
C SER A 202 10.76 13.16 17.31
N GLU A 203 11.93 13.33 16.68
CA GLU A 203 12.85 12.24 16.38
C GLU A 203 13.18 11.39 17.62
N THR A 204 13.52 12.05 18.73
CA THR A 204 13.89 11.37 19.98
C THR A 204 12.75 10.51 20.53
N LYS A 205 11.51 11.02 20.51
CA LYS A 205 10.33 10.28 20.99
C LYS A 205 10.08 9.07 20.12
N ALA A 206 10.06 9.26 18.79
CA ALA A 206 9.78 8.17 17.86
C ALA A 206 10.84 7.07 17.91
N LYS A 207 12.11 7.45 17.91
CA LYS A 207 13.23 6.50 18.02
C LYS A 207 13.20 5.71 19.32
N SER A 208 12.94 6.38 20.46
CA SER A 208 12.83 5.68 21.75
C SER A 208 11.68 4.69 21.78
N HIS A 209 10.54 5.01 21.16
CA HIS A 209 9.41 4.09 21.06
C HIS A 209 9.74 2.90 20.17
N LEU A 210 10.27 3.14 18.96
CA LEU A 210 10.66 2.11 18.01
C LEU A 210 11.64 1.10 18.63
N GLN A 211 12.67 1.58 19.34
CA GLN A 211 13.65 0.72 20.02
C GLN A 211 13.03 -0.19 21.07
N ASN A 212 11.98 0.25 21.74
CA ASN A 212 11.26 -0.59 22.71
C ASN A 212 10.37 -1.64 22.04
N THR A 213 10.00 -1.43 20.77
CA THR A 213 9.15 -2.35 20.01
C THR A 213 9.94 -3.46 19.34
N VAL A 214 11.17 -3.17 18.86
CA VAL A 214 11.99 -4.13 18.10
C VAL A 214 12.94 -4.96 18.97
N MET A 215 12.98 -4.72 20.29
CA MET A 215 13.70 -5.54 21.25
C MET A 215 12.85 -6.74 21.70
#